data_42ef1f321bdc7ed135c77b91b8715288
#
_entry.id   42ef1f321bdc7ed135c77b91b8715288
#
_cell.length_a   1.000
_cell.length_b   1.000
_cell.length_c   1.000
_cell.angle_alpha   90.00
_cell.angle_beta   90.00
_cell.angle_gamma   90.00
#
_symmetry.space_group_name_H-M   'P 1'
#
loop_
_entity.id
_entity.type
_entity.pdbx_description
1 polymer ?
#
loop_
_entity_poly.entity_id
_entity_poly.type
_entity_poly.pdbx_seq_one_letter_code
_entity_poly.pdbx_strand_id
1 'polypeptide(L)'
;MAGTNDILEVAKMTINASIKCNTVRGFIGWHSCDNICMDMHDVLDMCEDAFKRERYQESLEADTYVLVSGVKLASCADSSSGMLTDVIMRAFELIDLSTQTIAKLDAAMRKHALSLIIKEAKKKAFDGWDSWRYELLGKAVCLCDEKLAVKLEKLLDVFLEDIENDYTPEYKRQEDTILRYKLHRHLKGADAVKDELYANLHIREIRIIAVKDATDARNYNEAEKLCLEQIKKEDGRFYRNIPEDWNNILFDVYVQSGITDKP
;
A
#
# COMPACT_ATOMS: atom_id res chain seq x y z
N MET A 1 -27.11 9.54 -26.92
CA MET A 1 -26.68 9.35 -25.51
C MET A 1 -26.17 7.94 -25.41
N ALA A 2 -24.87 7.73 -25.54
CA ALA A 2 -24.25 6.45 -25.29
C ALA A 2 -24.28 6.29 -23.75
N GLY A 3 -24.92 5.23 -23.26
CA GLY A 3 -24.93 4.91 -21.84
C GLY A 3 -23.48 4.81 -21.35
N THR A 4 -23.12 5.62 -20.38
CA THR A 4 -21.87 5.45 -19.63
C THR A 4 -21.95 4.09 -18.98
N ASN A 5 -21.33 3.06 -19.59
CA ASN A 5 -21.17 1.79 -18.91
C ASN A 5 -20.43 2.10 -17.61
N ASP A 6 -21.06 1.81 -16.48
CA ASP A 6 -20.44 1.89 -15.16
C ASP A 6 -19.23 0.94 -15.17
N ILE A 7 -18.03 1.50 -15.06
CA ILE A 7 -16.77 0.74 -15.15
C ILE A 7 -16.73 -0.34 -14.08
N LEU A 8 -17.24 -0.04 -12.88
CA LEU A 8 -17.32 -1.01 -11.80
C LEU A 8 -18.20 -2.22 -12.18
N GLU A 9 -19.33 -1.99 -12.85
CA GLU A 9 -20.19 -3.10 -13.30
C GLU A 9 -19.52 -3.92 -14.40
N VAL A 10 -18.81 -3.29 -15.34
CA VAL A 10 -18.01 -4.00 -16.35
C VAL A 10 -16.91 -4.81 -15.66
N ALA A 11 -16.17 -4.22 -14.72
CA ALA A 11 -15.13 -4.90 -13.95
C ALA A 11 -15.69 -6.15 -13.22
N LYS A 12 -16.83 -6.01 -12.55
CA LYS A 12 -17.50 -7.13 -11.88
C LYS A 12 -17.90 -8.24 -12.84
N MET A 13 -18.49 -7.88 -13.98
CA MET A 13 -18.94 -8.86 -14.98
C MET A 13 -17.75 -9.62 -15.57
N THR A 14 -16.72 -8.90 -16.00
CA THR A 14 -15.52 -9.47 -16.63
C THR A 14 -14.79 -10.40 -15.66
N ILE A 15 -14.41 -9.89 -14.49
CA ILE A 15 -13.62 -10.66 -13.52
C ILE A 15 -14.39 -11.86 -12.98
N ASN A 16 -15.68 -11.71 -12.64
CA ASN A 16 -16.47 -12.84 -12.12
C ASN A 16 -16.69 -13.90 -13.19
N ALA A 17 -16.91 -13.52 -14.46
CA ALA A 17 -17.03 -14.46 -15.56
C ALA A 17 -15.72 -15.22 -15.77
N SER A 18 -14.58 -14.50 -15.79
CA SER A 18 -13.26 -15.09 -15.94
C SER A 18 -12.95 -16.09 -14.82
N ILE A 19 -13.14 -15.69 -13.56
CA ILE A 19 -12.96 -16.58 -12.40
C ILE A 19 -13.83 -17.82 -12.52
N LYS A 20 -15.11 -17.66 -12.87
CA LYS A 20 -16.05 -18.79 -12.99
C LYS A 20 -15.61 -19.76 -14.09
N CYS A 21 -15.16 -19.28 -15.24
CA CYS A 21 -14.71 -20.11 -16.35
C CYS A 21 -13.39 -20.83 -16.07
N ASN A 22 -12.54 -20.26 -15.24
CA ASN A 22 -11.19 -20.75 -14.97
C ASN A 22 -11.06 -21.54 -13.65
N THR A 23 -12.14 -21.68 -12.87
CA THR A 23 -12.12 -22.42 -11.60
C THR A 23 -12.52 -23.88 -11.81
N VAL A 24 -11.70 -24.82 -11.36
CA VAL A 24 -11.98 -26.26 -11.38
C VAL A 24 -11.97 -26.80 -9.94
N ARG A 25 -13.11 -27.27 -9.47
CA ARG A 25 -13.27 -27.81 -8.10
C ARG A 25 -12.78 -26.88 -6.99
N GLY A 26 -12.96 -25.56 -7.17
CA GLY A 26 -12.58 -24.56 -6.19
C GLY A 26 -11.10 -24.12 -6.24
N PHE A 27 -10.32 -24.66 -7.17
CA PHE A 27 -8.93 -24.31 -7.37
C PHE A 27 -8.70 -23.70 -8.77
N ILE A 28 -7.76 -22.79 -8.88
CA ILE A 28 -7.35 -22.12 -10.13
C ILE A 28 -5.89 -22.47 -10.38
N GLY A 29 -5.63 -23.29 -11.41
CA GLY A 29 -4.27 -23.64 -11.82
C GLY A 29 -3.55 -22.44 -12.47
N TRP A 30 -2.22 -22.49 -12.57
CA TRP A 30 -1.38 -21.36 -12.97
C TRP A 30 -1.76 -20.75 -14.33
N HIS A 31 -1.99 -21.55 -15.40
CA HIS A 31 -2.45 -21.02 -16.69
C HIS A 31 -3.82 -20.33 -16.59
N SER A 32 -4.73 -20.88 -15.77
CA SER A 32 -6.04 -20.28 -15.54
C SER A 32 -5.93 -18.99 -14.73
N CYS A 33 -4.98 -18.93 -13.80
CA CYS A 33 -4.67 -17.71 -13.05
C CYS A 33 -4.15 -16.62 -13.99
N ASP A 34 -3.24 -16.96 -14.91
CA ASP A 34 -2.71 -16.00 -15.90
C ASP A 34 -3.80 -15.45 -16.81
N ASN A 35 -4.75 -16.31 -17.27
CA ASN A 35 -5.89 -15.84 -18.06
C ASN A 35 -6.76 -14.84 -17.29
N ILE A 36 -7.03 -15.10 -16.01
CA ILE A 36 -7.78 -14.17 -15.16
C ILE A 36 -7.00 -12.87 -14.97
N CYS A 37 -5.68 -12.95 -14.79
CA CYS A 37 -4.83 -11.77 -14.65
C CYS A 37 -4.82 -10.91 -15.92
N MET A 38 -4.86 -11.50 -17.12
CA MET A 38 -5.00 -10.74 -18.37
C MET A 38 -6.32 -9.96 -18.41
N ASP A 39 -7.44 -10.61 -18.09
CA ASP A 39 -8.74 -9.94 -18.01
C ASP A 39 -8.75 -8.83 -16.94
N MET A 40 -8.05 -9.03 -15.83
CA MET A 40 -7.88 -7.99 -14.79
C MET A 40 -7.05 -6.81 -15.30
N HIS A 41 -5.99 -7.05 -16.07
CA HIS A 41 -5.20 -5.99 -16.71
C HIS A 41 -6.03 -5.18 -17.69
N ASP A 42 -6.89 -5.82 -18.50
CA ASP A 42 -7.80 -5.12 -19.42
C ASP A 42 -8.76 -4.20 -18.64
N VAL A 43 -9.24 -4.64 -17.47
CA VAL A 43 -10.06 -3.81 -16.58
C VAL A 43 -9.24 -2.63 -16.02
N LEU A 44 -7.99 -2.85 -15.60
CA LEU A 44 -7.11 -1.77 -15.11
C LEU A 44 -6.78 -0.75 -16.22
N ASP A 45 -6.67 -1.18 -17.48
CA ASP A 45 -6.56 -0.26 -18.63
C ASP A 45 -7.79 0.63 -18.77
N MET A 46 -8.99 0.07 -18.58
CA MET A 46 -10.24 0.86 -18.58
C MET A 46 -10.28 1.85 -17.40
N CYS A 47 -9.78 1.46 -16.23
CA CYS A 47 -9.68 2.34 -15.06
C CYS A 47 -8.73 3.51 -15.34
N GLU A 48 -7.57 3.24 -15.92
CA GLU A 48 -6.58 4.26 -16.30
C GLU A 48 -7.16 5.24 -17.33
N ASP A 49 -7.91 4.74 -18.31
CA ASP A 49 -8.62 5.58 -19.28
C ASP A 49 -9.72 6.44 -18.64
N ALA A 50 -10.41 5.90 -17.63
CA ALA A 50 -11.38 6.67 -16.86
C ALA A 50 -10.71 7.78 -16.06
N PHE A 51 -9.58 7.45 -15.41
CA PHE A 51 -8.76 8.43 -14.70
C PHE A 51 -8.31 9.56 -15.63
N LYS A 52 -7.79 9.26 -16.81
CA LYS A 52 -7.40 10.25 -17.83
C LYS A 52 -8.56 11.15 -18.27
N ARG A 53 -9.80 10.67 -18.16
CA ARG A 53 -11.04 11.42 -18.45
C ARG A 53 -11.63 12.10 -17.21
N GLU A 54 -10.84 12.25 -16.15
CA GLU A 54 -11.22 12.89 -14.89
C GLU A 54 -12.37 12.17 -14.13
N ARG A 55 -12.62 10.90 -14.43
CA ARG A 55 -13.62 10.05 -13.77
C ARG A 55 -12.98 9.34 -12.57
N TYR A 56 -12.33 10.10 -11.70
CA TYR A 56 -11.47 9.58 -10.62
C TYR A 56 -12.17 8.64 -9.64
N GLN A 57 -13.42 8.93 -9.29
CA GLN A 57 -14.20 8.08 -8.39
C GLN A 57 -14.52 6.72 -9.01
N GLU A 58 -14.95 6.71 -10.25
CA GLU A 58 -15.28 5.48 -10.97
C GLU A 58 -14.04 4.62 -11.21
N SER A 59 -12.89 5.25 -11.53
CA SER A 59 -11.58 4.58 -11.58
C SER A 59 -11.27 3.93 -10.23
N LEU A 60 -11.29 4.69 -9.14
CA LEU A 60 -10.98 4.21 -7.79
C LEU A 60 -11.87 3.03 -7.36
N GLU A 61 -13.17 3.09 -7.66
CA GLU A 61 -14.12 2.01 -7.31
C GLU A 61 -13.78 0.72 -8.05
N ALA A 62 -13.45 0.80 -9.35
CA ALA A 62 -13.11 -0.35 -10.16
C ALA A 62 -11.70 -0.89 -9.81
N ASP A 63 -10.69 -0.01 -9.62
CA ASP A 63 -9.35 -0.39 -9.18
C ASP A 63 -9.38 -1.15 -7.85
N THR A 64 -10.15 -0.62 -6.89
CA THR A 64 -10.32 -1.26 -5.58
C THR A 64 -11.01 -2.61 -5.70
N TYR A 65 -11.96 -2.76 -6.64
CA TYR A 65 -12.60 -4.04 -6.92
C TYR A 65 -11.61 -5.05 -7.50
N VAL A 66 -10.75 -4.63 -8.46
CA VAL A 66 -9.68 -5.48 -9.01
C VAL A 66 -8.73 -5.92 -7.91
N LEU A 67 -8.25 -4.97 -7.08
CA LEU A 67 -7.37 -5.28 -5.95
C LEU A 67 -7.96 -6.36 -5.03
N VAL A 68 -9.17 -6.15 -4.55
CA VAL A 68 -9.84 -7.10 -3.63
C VAL A 68 -10.03 -8.47 -4.28
N SER A 69 -10.33 -8.50 -5.58
CA SER A 69 -10.46 -9.74 -6.34
C SER A 69 -9.13 -10.46 -6.48
N GLY A 70 -8.04 -9.73 -6.76
CA GLY A 70 -6.67 -10.25 -6.83
C GLY A 70 -6.21 -10.83 -5.49
N VAL A 71 -6.41 -10.10 -4.39
CA VAL A 71 -6.08 -10.57 -3.03
C VAL A 71 -6.85 -11.85 -2.69
N LYS A 72 -8.14 -11.94 -3.06
CA LYS A 72 -8.94 -13.15 -2.87
C LYS A 72 -8.39 -14.32 -3.67
N LEU A 73 -7.96 -14.10 -4.91
CA LEU A 73 -7.34 -15.12 -5.75
C LEU A 73 -6.05 -15.67 -5.16
N ALA A 74 -5.25 -14.85 -4.51
CA ALA A 74 -4.00 -15.27 -3.87
C ALA A 74 -4.19 -16.42 -2.86
N SER A 75 -5.40 -16.58 -2.31
CA SER A 75 -5.72 -17.67 -1.38
C SER A 75 -6.20 -18.97 -2.04
N CYS A 76 -6.49 -18.98 -3.36
CA CYS A 76 -7.09 -20.13 -4.03
C CYS A 76 -6.54 -20.41 -5.44
N ALA A 77 -5.54 -19.68 -5.88
CA ALA A 77 -4.93 -19.83 -7.20
C ALA A 77 -3.44 -20.16 -7.09
N ASP A 78 -2.94 -20.89 -8.09
CA ASP A 78 -1.50 -21.01 -8.31
C ASP A 78 -1.01 -19.74 -9.05
N SER A 79 -0.38 -18.85 -8.31
CA SER A 79 0.17 -17.58 -8.80
C SER A 79 1.68 -17.63 -9.06
N SER A 80 2.25 -18.81 -9.29
CA SER A 80 3.70 -19.02 -9.45
C SER A 80 4.33 -18.28 -10.64
N SER A 81 3.51 -17.82 -11.61
CA SER A 81 3.99 -16.97 -12.71
C SER A 81 4.38 -15.55 -12.29
N GLY A 82 3.84 -15.05 -11.16
CA GLY A 82 4.00 -13.67 -10.71
C GLY A 82 2.94 -12.69 -11.25
N MET A 83 2.19 -13.02 -12.30
CA MET A 83 1.21 -12.12 -12.93
C MET A 83 0.15 -11.60 -11.95
N LEU A 84 -0.26 -12.42 -10.98
CA LEU A 84 -1.22 -11.99 -9.97
C LEU A 84 -0.65 -10.89 -9.06
N THR A 85 0.63 -10.99 -8.72
CA THR A 85 1.33 -9.94 -7.97
C THR A 85 1.40 -8.66 -8.80
N ASP A 86 1.70 -8.76 -10.09
CA ASP A 86 1.75 -7.59 -10.99
C ASP A 86 0.39 -6.88 -11.08
N VAL A 87 -0.72 -7.63 -11.18
CA VAL A 87 -2.08 -7.06 -11.13
C VAL A 87 -2.34 -6.33 -9.82
N ILE A 88 -2.00 -6.95 -8.69
CA ILE A 88 -2.21 -6.37 -7.35
C ILE A 88 -1.40 -5.08 -7.21
N MET A 89 -0.13 -5.08 -7.60
CA MET A 89 0.74 -3.91 -7.50
C MET A 89 0.26 -2.78 -8.42
N ARG A 90 -0.13 -3.09 -9.67
CA ARG A 90 -0.70 -2.10 -10.58
C ARG A 90 -2.00 -1.49 -10.05
N ALA A 91 -2.88 -2.30 -9.43
CA ALA A 91 -4.08 -1.80 -8.80
C ALA A 91 -3.75 -0.82 -7.64
N PHE A 92 -2.73 -1.12 -6.83
CA PHE A 92 -2.26 -0.19 -5.79
C PHE A 92 -1.73 1.13 -6.37
N GLU A 93 -1.00 1.09 -7.48
CA GLU A 93 -0.49 2.29 -8.16
C GLU A 93 -1.63 3.19 -8.65
N LEU A 94 -2.67 2.62 -9.29
CA LEU A 94 -3.83 3.36 -9.77
C LEU A 94 -4.68 3.91 -8.62
N ILE A 95 -4.86 3.15 -7.54
CA ILE A 95 -5.51 3.60 -6.31
C ILE A 95 -4.74 4.78 -5.70
N ASP A 96 -3.41 4.70 -5.63
CA ASP A 96 -2.56 5.79 -5.14
C ASP A 96 -2.73 7.06 -5.97
N LEU A 97 -2.65 6.93 -7.29
CA LEU A 97 -2.83 8.03 -8.22
C LEU A 97 -4.21 8.70 -8.08
N SER A 98 -5.26 7.88 -7.96
CA SER A 98 -6.64 8.33 -7.78
C SER A 98 -6.83 9.04 -6.45
N THR A 99 -6.32 8.48 -5.35
CA THR A 99 -6.46 9.08 -4.00
C THR A 99 -5.68 10.38 -3.88
N GLN A 100 -4.45 10.46 -4.39
CA GLN A 100 -3.65 11.68 -4.40
C GLN A 100 -4.31 12.80 -5.23
N THR A 101 -4.99 12.45 -6.30
CA THR A 101 -5.73 13.42 -7.12
C THR A 101 -6.99 13.88 -6.40
N ILE A 102 -7.80 12.94 -5.89
CA ILE A 102 -9.03 13.23 -5.13
C ILE A 102 -8.73 14.05 -3.88
N ALA A 103 -7.57 13.86 -3.23
CA ALA A 103 -7.15 14.63 -2.06
C ALA A 103 -7.08 16.14 -2.31
N LYS A 104 -6.86 16.54 -3.58
CA LYS A 104 -6.78 17.96 -4.01
C LYS A 104 -8.13 18.53 -4.44
N LEU A 105 -9.18 17.69 -4.48
CA LEU A 105 -10.53 18.07 -4.89
C LEU A 105 -11.40 18.41 -3.66
N ASP A 106 -12.72 18.35 -3.84
CA ASP A 106 -13.65 18.73 -2.80
C ASP A 106 -13.76 17.72 -1.63
N ALA A 107 -14.28 18.19 -0.49
CA ALA A 107 -14.38 17.38 0.73
C ALA A 107 -15.37 16.19 0.59
N ALA A 108 -16.37 16.28 -0.29
CA ALA A 108 -17.34 15.21 -0.49
C ALA A 108 -16.67 14.03 -1.22
N MET A 109 -15.88 14.30 -2.24
CA MET A 109 -15.11 13.28 -2.96
C MET A 109 -14.09 12.59 -2.04
N ARG A 110 -13.34 13.36 -1.24
CA ARG A 110 -12.40 12.81 -0.24
C ARG A 110 -13.09 11.88 0.76
N LYS A 111 -14.23 12.32 1.31
CA LYS A 111 -15.01 11.52 2.26
C LYS A 111 -15.53 10.24 1.64
N HIS A 112 -15.98 10.29 0.37
CA HIS A 112 -16.46 9.11 -0.36
C HIS A 112 -15.31 8.12 -0.58
N ALA A 113 -14.19 8.58 -1.13
CA ALA A 113 -13.01 7.75 -1.39
C ALA A 113 -12.48 7.07 -0.11
N LEU A 114 -12.35 7.83 0.99
CA LEU A 114 -11.96 7.25 2.29
C LEU A 114 -12.96 6.19 2.76
N SER A 115 -14.26 6.46 2.63
CA SER A 115 -15.29 5.52 3.08
C SER A 115 -15.29 4.23 2.26
N LEU A 116 -15.00 4.32 0.96
CA LEU A 116 -14.80 3.18 0.07
C LEU A 116 -13.60 2.34 0.54
N ILE A 117 -12.43 2.96 0.69
CA ILE A 117 -11.22 2.25 1.10
C ILE A 117 -11.40 1.57 2.46
N ILE A 118 -11.96 2.26 3.45
CA ILE A 118 -12.27 1.68 4.76
C ILE A 118 -13.22 0.47 4.63
N LYS A 119 -14.24 0.58 3.79
CA LYS A 119 -15.18 -0.53 3.55
C LYS A 119 -14.48 -1.74 2.93
N GLU A 120 -13.63 -1.50 1.93
CA GLU A 120 -12.94 -2.55 1.22
C GLU A 120 -11.85 -3.22 2.09
N ALA A 121 -11.09 -2.45 2.88
CA ALA A 121 -10.08 -2.97 3.81
C ALA A 121 -10.65 -3.89 4.91
N LYS A 122 -11.94 -3.76 5.23
CA LYS A 122 -12.66 -4.65 6.18
C LYS A 122 -13.01 -6.02 5.61
N LYS A 123 -12.83 -6.23 4.32
CA LYS A 123 -13.21 -7.50 3.69
C LYS A 123 -12.32 -8.65 4.15
N LYS A 124 -12.92 -9.80 4.36
CA LYS A 124 -12.22 -11.06 4.71
C LYS A 124 -11.19 -11.50 3.66
N ALA A 125 -11.24 -10.95 2.44
CA ALA A 125 -10.23 -11.20 1.42
C ALA A 125 -8.81 -10.87 1.91
N PHE A 126 -8.68 -9.91 2.81
CA PHE A 126 -7.41 -9.50 3.40
C PHE A 126 -6.98 -10.31 4.64
N ASP A 127 -7.79 -11.25 5.12
CA ASP A 127 -7.40 -12.09 6.25
C ASP A 127 -6.19 -12.96 5.87
N GLY A 128 -5.08 -12.82 6.58
CA GLY A 128 -3.79 -13.41 6.24
C GLY A 128 -2.94 -12.61 5.24
N TRP A 129 -3.46 -11.49 4.73
CA TRP A 129 -2.78 -10.58 3.82
C TRP A 129 -2.70 -9.16 4.40
N ASP A 130 -2.32 -9.06 5.66
CA ASP A 130 -2.34 -7.80 6.41
C ASP A 130 -1.42 -6.73 5.78
N SER A 131 -0.30 -7.10 5.16
CA SER A 131 0.54 -6.16 4.41
C SER A 131 -0.26 -5.39 3.36
N TRP A 132 -1.04 -6.09 2.54
CA TRP A 132 -1.87 -5.44 1.52
C TRP A 132 -3.05 -4.67 2.12
N ARG A 133 -3.59 -5.12 3.26
CA ARG A 133 -4.63 -4.38 4.00
C ARG A 133 -4.12 -3.02 4.46
N TYR A 134 -2.97 -3.01 5.13
CA TYR A 134 -2.36 -1.77 5.62
C TYR A 134 -1.83 -0.89 4.49
N GLU A 135 -1.34 -1.48 3.39
CA GLU A 135 -0.96 -0.74 2.20
C GLU A 135 -2.16 -0.01 1.59
N LEU A 136 -3.32 -0.68 1.45
CA LEU A 136 -4.56 -0.05 0.97
C LEU A 136 -4.97 1.13 1.88
N LEU A 137 -4.92 0.95 3.19
CA LEU A 137 -5.23 2.02 4.15
C LEU A 137 -4.20 3.16 4.08
N GLY A 138 -2.94 2.85 3.80
CA GLY A 138 -1.88 3.84 3.58
C GLY A 138 -2.19 4.79 2.43
N LYS A 139 -2.80 4.29 1.33
CA LYS A 139 -3.24 5.12 0.19
C LYS A 139 -4.35 6.11 0.58
N ALA A 140 -5.08 5.85 1.66
CA ALA A 140 -6.15 6.74 2.14
C ALA A 140 -5.67 7.88 3.04
N VAL A 141 -4.43 7.87 3.50
CA VAL A 141 -3.87 8.89 4.41
C VAL A 141 -3.99 10.30 3.83
N CYS A 142 -3.67 10.46 2.54
CA CYS A 142 -3.74 11.76 1.86
C CYS A 142 -5.16 12.36 1.78
N LEU A 143 -6.19 11.53 1.95
CA LEU A 143 -7.60 11.97 1.94
C LEU A 143 -8.04 12.56 3.28
N CYS A 144 -7.26 12.34 4.35
CA CYS A 144 -7.64 12.67 5.71
C CYS A 144 -7.41 14.15 6.03
N ASP A 145 -8.42 14.78 6.59
CA ASP A 145 -8.33 15.91 7.48
C ASP A 145 -8.54 15.43 8.93
N GLU A 146 -8.48 16.31 9.92
CA GLU A 146 -8.67 15.94 11.35
C GLU A 146 -9.97 15.17 11.63
N LYS A 147 -11.06 15.48 10.90
CA LYS A 147 -12.37 14.82 11.08
C LYS A 147 -12.39 13.44 10.43
N LEU A 148 -11.77 13.30 9.27
CA LEU A 148 -11.71 12.04 8.53
C LEU A 148 -10.71 11.08 9.16
N ALA A 149 -9.62 11.59 9.72
CA ALA A 149 -8.60 10.80 10.44
C ALA A 149 -9.20 9.97 11.58
N VAL A 150 -10.14 10.55 12.35
CA VAL A 150 -10.85 9.81 13.42
C VAL A 150 -11.51 8.52 12.94
N LYS A 151 -11.96 8.47 11.67
CA LYS A 151 -12.56 7.24 11.12
C LYS A 151 -11.51 6.17 10.84
N LEU A 152 -10.34 6.59 10.34
CA LEU A 152 -9.25 5.68 10.08
C LEU A 152 -8.67 5.15 11.39
N GLU A 153 -8.44 6.02 12.39
CA GLU A 153 -7.96 5.63 13.72
C GLU A 153 -8.88 4.61 14.40
N LYS A 154 -10.21 4.86 14.38
CA LYS A 154 -11.18 3.91 14.91
C LYS A 154 -11.15 2.56 14.23
N LEU A 155 -10.86 2.51 12.92
CA LEU A 155 -10.70 1.25 12.22
C LEU A 155 -9.44 0.52 12.69
N LEU A 156 -8.34 1.25 12.87
CA LEU A 156 -7.10 0.69 13.38
C LEU A 156 -7.26 0.14 14.80
N ASP A 157 -8.00 0.85 15.66
CA ASP A 157 -8.34 0.34 17.00
C ASP A 157 -9.06 -1.00 16.92
N VAL A 158 -10.07 -1.14 16.03
CA VAL A 158 -10.80 -2.38 15.82
C VAL A 158 -9.88 -3.53 15.36
N PHE A 159 -8.87 -3.23 14.52
CA PHE A 159 -7.93 -4.25 14.05
C PHE A 159 -6.98 -4.74 15.15
N LEU A 160 -6.82 -3.95 16.21
CA LEU A 160 -6.00 -4.31 17.37
C LEU A 160 -6.78 -4.97 18.52
N GLU A 161 -8.13 -4.96 18.50
CA GLU A 161 -8.96 -5.45 19.64
C GLU A 161 -8.66 -6.90 20.01
N ASP A 162 -8.35 -7.78 19.06
CA ASP A 162 -8.07 -9.21 19.33
C ASP A 162 -6.66 -9.63 18.87
N ILE A 163 -5.73 -8.70 18.90
CA ILE A 163 -4.39 -8.88 18.35
C ILE A 163 -3.58 -9.97 19.07
N GLU A 164 -3.84 -10.23 20.36
CA GLU A 164 -3.13 -11.24 21.13
C GLU A 164 -3.43 -12.68 20.67
N ASN A 165 -4.57 -12.87 20.01
CA ASN A 165 -4.97 -14.15 19.41
C ASN A 165 -4.58 -14.27 17.95
N ASP A 166 -3.90 -13.27 17.40
CA ASP A 166 -3.44 -13.26 16.02
C ASP A 166 -2.20 -14.12 15.78
N TYR A 167 -2.00 -14.57 14.55
CA TYR A 167 -0.84 -15.37 14.17
C TYR A 167 0.44 -14.55 14.09
N THR A 168 0.33 -13.23 13.84
CA THR A 168 1.44 -12.30 13.64
C THR A 168 1.21 -10.99 14.40
N PRO A 169 1.02 -11.01 15.73
CA PRO A 169 0.61 -9.84 16.49
C PRO A 169 1.64 -8.70 16.39
N GLU A 170 2.93 -9.04 16.44
CA GLU A 170 4.01 -8.05 16.37
C GLU A 170 4.05 -7.34 15.00
N TYR A 171 3.87 -8.09 13.93
CA TYR A 171 3.79 -7.54 12.58
C TYR A 171 2.64 -6.54 12.45
N LYS A 172 1.44 -6.90 12.93
CA LYS A 172 0.28 -6.00 12.88
C LYS A 172 0.47 -4.74 13.73
N ARG A 173 1.11 -4.85 14.91
CA ARG A 173 1.45 -3.68 15.72
C ARG A 173 2.42 -2.74 14.99
N GLN A 174 3.40 -3.29 14.27
CA GLN A 174 4.34 -2.49 13.48
C GLN A 174 3.62 -1.77 12.34
N GLU A 175 2.80 -2.46 11.56
CA GLU A 175 2.01 -1.87 10.48
C GLU A 175 1.05 -0.77 10.99
N ASP A 176 0.36 -1.02 12.10
CA ASP A 176 -0.49 -0.02 12.76
C ASP A 176 0.32 1.22 13.18
N THR A 177 1.49 1.02 13.79
CA THR A 177 2.37 2.10 14.21
C THR A 177 2.84 2.94 13.00
N ILE A 178 3.24 2.27 11.90
CA ILE A 178 3.66 2.92 10.67
C ILE A 178 2.51 3.77 10.10
N LEU A 179 1.32 3.20 10.03
CA LEU A 179 0.17 3.89 9.43
C LEU A 179 -0.29 5.09 10.28
N ARG A 180 -0.31 4.95 11.62
CA ARG A 180 -0.61 6.08 12.53
C ARG A 180 0.45 7.17 12.42
N TYR A 181 1.73 6.82 12.38
CA TYR A 181 2.79 7.79 12.16
C TYR A 181 2.61 8.54 10.83
N LYS A 182 2.33 7.83 9.72
CA LYS A 182 2.07 8.44 8.41
C LYS A 182 0.86 9.40 8.48
N LEU A 183 -0.20 9.02 9.17
CA LEU A 183 -1.40 9.84 9.38
C LEU A 183 -1.08 11.10 10.20
N HIS A 184 -0.40 10.95 11.35
CA HIS A 184 0.00 12.08 12.19
C HIS A 184 0.92 13.04 11.43
N ARG A 185 1.88 12.49 10.68
CA ARG A 185 2.78 13.28 9.84
C ARG A 185 2.03 14.07 8.76
N HIS A 186 1.03 13.45 8.13
CA HIS A 186 0.19 14.13 7.14
C HIS A 186 -0.60 15.29 7.74
N LEU A 187 -1.15 15.12 8.94
CA LEU A 187 -1.99 16.12 9.59
C LEU A 187 -1.20 17.26 10.26
N LYS A 188 -0.05 16.95 10.85
CA LYS A 188 0.68 17.88 11.73
C LYS A 188 2.00 18.37 11.12
N GLY A 189 2.47 17.72 10.05
CA GLY A 189 3.78 17.95 9.46
C GLY A 189 4.92 17.19 10.14
N ALA A 190 6.04 17.05 9.45
CA ALA A 190 7.18 16.24 9.87
C ALA A 190 7.79 16.69 11.21
N ASP A 191 7.93 18.02 11.42
CA ASP A 191 8.56 18.57 12.63
C ASP A 191 7.74 18.26 13.89
N ALA A 192 6.42 18.30 13.80
CA ALA A 192 5.53 18.07 14.94
C ALA A 192 5.48 16.60 15.41
N VAL A 193 5.89 15.65 14.55
CA VAL A 193 5.91 14.20 14.85
C VAL A 193 7.33 13.65 14.98
N LYS A 194 8.33 14.52 15.13
CA LYS A 194 9.73 14.12 15.20
C LYS A 194 10.02 13.18 16.39
N ASP A 195 9.46 13.46 17.54
CA ASP A 195 9.63 12.60 18.72
C ASP A 195 9.03 11.21 18.50
N GLU A 196 7.86 11.12 17.85
CA GLU A 196 7.23 9.87 17.46
C GLU A 196 8.10 9.09 16.46
N LEU A 197 8.69 9.76 15.47
CA LEU A 197 9.65 9.18 14.53
C LEU A 197 10.82 8.52 15.26
N TYR A 198 11.48 9.26 16.15
CA TYR A 198 12.67 8.78 16.85
C TYR A 198 12.36 7.69 17.89
N ALA A 199 11.19 7.71 18.51
CA ALA A 199 10.74 6.65 19.42
C ALA A 199 10.55 5.29 18.71
N ASN A 200 10.26 5.31 17.41
CA ASN A 200 9.93 4.13 16.60
C ASN A 200 11.03 3.72 15.60
N LEU A 201 12.26 4.19 15.75
CA LEU A 201 13.39 3.82 14.87
C LEU A 201 13.76 2.33 14.88
N HIS A 202 13.20 1.53 15.79
CA HIS A 202 13.32 0.08 15.78
C HIS A 202 12.54 -0.56 14.63
N ILE A 203 11.51 0.12 14.11
CA ILE A 203 10.73 -0.27 12.94
C ILE A 203 11.47 0.17 11.68
N ARG A 204 11.78 -0.79 10.79
CA ARG A 204 12.60 -0.56 9.59
C ARG A 204 12.06 0.58 8.72
N GLU A 205 10.77 0.58 8.40
CA GLU A 205 10.16 1.59 7.53
C GLU A 205 10.22 3.00 8.13
N ILE A 206 9.99 3.12 9.43
CA ILE A 206 10.10 4.41 10.14
C ILE A 206 11.55 4.89 10.12
N ARG A 207 12.54 3.99 10.27
CA ARG A 207 13.96 4.36 10.16
C ARG A 207 14.32 4.83 8.76
N ILE A 208 13.80 4.20 7.70
CA ILE A 208 13.99 4.66 6.31
C ILE A 208 13.43 6.08 6.13
N ILE A 209 12.25 6.36 6.67
CA ILE A 209 11.68 7.72 6.65
C ILE A 209 12.61 8.70 7.36
N ALA A 210 13.17 8.34 8.51
CA ALA A 210 14.11 9.21 9.25
C ALA A 210 15.39 9.49 8.44
N VAL A 211 15.95 8.49 7.78
CA VAL A 211 17.11 8.65 6.89
C VAL A 211 16.77 9.60 5.75
N LYS A 212 15.63 9.41 5.11
CA LYS A 212 15.16 10.27 4.01
C LYS A 212 14.99 11.72 4.49
N ASP A 213 14.32 11.94 5.61
CA ASP A 213 14.11 13.28 6.17
C ASP A 213 15.43 13.98 6.49
N ALA A 214 16.40 13.26 7.07
CA ALA A 214 17.73 13.80 7.34
C ALA A 214 18.48 14.15 6.04
N THR A 215 18.34 13.31 5.00
CA THR A 215 18.97 13.53 3.69
C THR A 215 18.36 14.74 2.98
N ASP A 216 17.02 14.85 2.96
CA ASP A 216 16.27 15.97 2.37
C ASP A 216 16.60 17.29 3.07
N ALA A 217 16.82 17.25 4.39
CA ALA A 217 17.31 18.38 5.19
C ALA A 217 18.81 18.64 5.04
N ARG A 218 19.53 17.89 4.21
CA ARG A 218 20.99 17.91 4.04
C ARG A 218 21.78 17.65 5.33
N ASN A 219 21.15 16.99 6.31
CA ASN A 219 21.81 16.51 7.53
C ASN A 219 22.40 15.12 7.29
N TYR A 220 23.39 15.05 6.40
CA TYR A 220 24.00 13.80 5.97
C TYR A 220 24.69 13.03 7.11
N ASN A 221 25.18 13.73 8.14
CA ASN A 221 25.78 13.09 9.32
C ASN A 221 24.74 12.25 10.10
N GLU A 222 23.53 12.77 10.27
CA GLU A 222 22.45 12.01 10.94
C GLU A 222 21.95 10.88 10.06
N ALA A 223 21.79 11.11 8.74
CA ALA A 223 21.40 10.07 7.80
C ALA A 223 22.41 8.90 7.79
N GLU A 224 23.71 9.18 7.71
CA GLU A 224 24.79 8.20 7.80
C GLU A 224 24.74 7.43 9.12
N LYS A 225 24.61 8.13 10.25
CA LYS A 225 24.52 7.52 11.58
C LYS A 225 23.35 6.55 11.68
N LEU A 226 22.16 6.92 11.21
CA LEU A 226 20.97 6.07 11.21
C LEU A 226 21.15 4.79 10.38
N CYS A 227 21.83 4.87 9.24
CA CYS A 227 22.17 3.71 8.41
C CYS A 227 23.19 2.81 9.10
N LEU A 228 24.31 3.38 9.58
CA LEU A 228 25.39 2.62 10.21
C LEU A 228 24.96 1.91 11.49
N GLU A 229 24.10 2.53 12.30
CA GLU A 229 23.51 1.89 13.48
C GLU A 229 22.72 0.64 13.13
N GLN A 230 21.99 0.66 12.00
CA GLN A 230 21.20 -0.48 11.57
C GLN A 230 22.08 -1.56 10.93
N ILE A 231 23.03 -1.19 10.08
CA ILE A 231 24.02 -2.11 9.50
C ILE A 231 24.71 -2.88 10.64
N LYS A 232 25.18 -2.17 11.68
CA LYS A 232 25.83 -2.80 12.83
C LYS A 232 24.91 -3.77 13.62
N LYS A 233 23.59 -3.49 13.68
CA LYS A 233 22.61 -4.38 14.35
C LYS A 233 22.34 -5.66 13.53
N GLU A 234 22.43 -5.55 12.19
CA GLU A 234 22.20 -6.64 11.27
C GLU A 234 23.48 -7.44 10.97
N ASP A 235 24.65 -6.93 11.36
CA ASP A 235 25.94 -7.59 11.19
C ASP A 235 25.94 -8.91 11.99
N GLY A 236 25.90 -10.04 11.26
CA GLY A 236 25.76 -11.39 11.83
C GLY A 236 24.40 -12.05 11.62
N ARG A 237 23.41 -11.38 11.04
CA ARG A 237 22.15 -12.01 10.59
C ARG A 237 22.25 -12.39 9.12
N PHE A 238 22.00 -13.66 8.80
CA PHE A 238 22.02 -14.21 7.42
C PHE A 238 20.80 -13.77 6.58
N TYR A 239 20.56 -12.47 6.43
CA TYR A 239 19.53 -11.96 5.51
C TYR A 239 20.19 -11.37 4.24
N ARG A 240 20.66 -12.25 3.35
CA ARG A 240 21.36 -11.84 2.11
C ARG A 240 20.47 -11.38 0.95
N ASN A 241 19.15 -11.34 1.09
CA ASN A 241 18.21 -11.03 -0.01
C ASN A 241 17.05 -10.12 0.39
N ILE A 242 17.31 -9.03 1.12
CA ILE A 242 16.31 -7.99 1.31
C ILE A 242 16.53 -6.93 0.22
N PRO A 243 15.49 -6.55 -0.59
CA PRO A 243 15.63 -5.62 -1.72
C PRO A 243 16.20 -4.24 -1.38
N GLU A 244 16.11 -3.82 -0.11
CA GLU A 244 16.70 -2.59 0.39
C GLU A 244 17.78 -2.93 1.42
N ASP A 245 18.97 -3.25 0.91
CA ASP A 245 20.16 -3.34 1.75
C ASP A 245 20.49 -1.95 2.32
N TRP A 246 20.72 -1.87 3.61
CA TRP A 246 21.13 -0.62 4.27
C TRP A 246 22.40 -0.02 3.69
N ASN A 247 23.25 -0.83 3.08
CA ASN A 247 24.42 -0.37 2.34
C ASN A 247 24.02 0.41 1.08
N ASN A 248 22.96 0.00 0.38
CA ASN A 248 22.45 0.74 -0.78
C ASN A 248 21.85 2.09 -0.35
N ILE A 249 21.07 2.10 0.75
CA ILE A 249 20.53 3.34 1.31
C ILE A 249 21.67 4.28 1.74
N LEU A 250 22.70 3.77 2.40
CA LEU A 250 23.87 4.55 2.79
C LEU A 250 24.64 5.06 1.58
N PHE A 251 24.77 4.24 0.54
CA PHE A 251 25.40 4.66 -0.71
C PHE A 251 24.64 5.85 -1.35
N ASP A 252 23.31 5.79 -1.39
CA ASP A 252 22.47 6.89 -1.89
C ASP A 252 22.67 8.18 -1.07
N VAL A 253 22.80 8.08 0.26
CA VAL A 253 23.13 9.21 1.13
C VAL A 253 24.47 9.82 0.73
N TYR A 254 25.50 9.00 0.49
CA TYR A 254 26.82 9.50 0.07
C TYR A 254 26.79 10.16 -1.30
N VAL A 255 26.09 9.57 -2.28
CA VAL A 255 25.90 10.16 -3.61
C VAL A 255 25.25 11.53 -3.51
N GLN A 256 24.20 11.68 -2.71
CA GLN A 256 23.50 12.96 -2.54
C GLN A 256 24.32 13.99 -1.74
N SER A 257 25.20 13.54 -0.86
CA SER A 257 26.10 14.42 -0.11
C SER A 257 27.29 14.93 -0.93
N GLY A 258 27.56 14.33 -2.11
CA GLY A 258 28.74 14.61 -2.93
C GLY A 258 30.04 14.02 -2.37
N ILE A 259 29.96 13.11 -1.40
CA ILE A 259 31.12 12.41 -0.82
C ILE A 259 31.38 11.18 -1.69
N THR A 260 32.38 11.28 -2.59
CA THR A 260 32.77 10.20 -3.50
C THR A 260 33.88 9.29 -2.96
N ASP A 261 34.48 9.64 -1.84
CA ASP A 261 35.71 9.01 -1.32
C ASP A 261 35.49 8.12 -0.08
N LYS A 262 34.23 7.82 0.29
CA LYS A 262 33.94 6.83 1.33
C LYS A 262 33.73 5.44 0.73
N PRO A 263 34.32 4.39 1.30
CA PRO A 263 34.27 3.03 0.80
C PRO A 263 32.89 2.40 0.83
#